data_667a3f05cfec3a56430ba4ebbba36ca2
#
_entry.id   667a3f05cfec3a56430ba4ebbba36ca2
#
_cell.length_a   1.000
_cell.length_b   1.000
_cell.length_c   1.000
_cell.angle_alpha   90.00
_cell.angle_beta   90.00
_cell.angle_gamma   90.00
#
_symmetry.space_group_name_H-M   'P 1'
#
loop_
_entity.id
_entity.type
_entity.pdbx_description
1 polymer ?
#
loop_
_entity_poly.entity_id
_entity_poly.type
_entity_poly.pdbx_seq_one_letter_code
_entity_poly.pdbx_strand_id
1 'polypeptide(L)'
;IDVIDLLWFGNHLPSDVKLLNKDIFDLNEEELKGYDQVMFLAGLSNDPMAEFSPAKNFIYNASSPTYLAYMAKRAGVKKFIYASSCSVYGYTVNELYDETAPAVSSYPYGISKLQGEEGVLGMADKDFSVICFRKGTVSGYSPRMRLDLIVNTMFKTAVQAGVITVNNPSIWRPILS
;
A
#
# COMPACT_ATOMS: atom_id res chain seq x y z
N ILE A 1 3.06 13.60 -14.16
CA ILE A 1 3.21 12.71 -12.98
C ILE A 1 4.69 12.59 -12.67
N ASP A 2 5.06 12.82 -11.42
CA ASP A 2 6.42 12.60 -10.93
C ASP A 2 6.39 11.44 -9.92
N VAL A 3 7.45 10.63 -9.88
CA VAL A 3 7.54 9.46 -9.00
C VAL A 3 8.75 9.60 -8.08
N ILE A 4 8.57 9.21 -6.83
CA ILE A 4 9.62 9.09 -5.82
C ILE A 4 9.69 7.62 -5.42
N ASP A 5 10.84 7.00 -5.57
CA ASP A 5 11.02 5.58 -5.26
C ASP A 5 12.49 5.29 -4.91
N LEU A 6 12.71 4.34 -4.00
CA LEU A 6 14.06 3.85 -3.64
C LEU A 6 14.63 2.86 -4.66
N LEU A 7 13.84 2.46 -5.64
CA LEU A 7 14.20 1.52 -6.70
C LEU A 7 14.75 0.17 -6.22
N TRP A 8 14.26 -0.32 -5.08
CA TRP A 8 14.69 -1.63 -4.56
C TRP A 8 14.50 -2.78 -5.56
N PHE A 9 13.57 -2.61 -6.49
CA PHE A 9 13.24 -3.62 -7.51
C PHE A 9 13.54 -3.16 -8.93
N GLY A 10 14.35 -2.11 -9.09
CA GLY A 10 14.67 -1.51 -10.38
C GLY A 10 13.68 -0.47 -10.87
N ASN A 11 14.03 0.22 -11.94
CA ASN A 11 13.17 1.19 -12.60
C ASN A 11 12.42 0.51 -13.75
N HIS A 12 11.10 0.49 -13.67
CA HIS A 12 10.19 -0.03 -14.69
C HIS A 12 9.22 1.03 -15.21
N LEU A 13 9.50 2.31 -14.92
CA LEU A 13 8.67 3.43 -15.35
C LEU A 13 8.93 3.75 -16.84
N PRO A 14 7.93 4.31 -17.54
CA PRO A 14 8.13 4.91 -18.86
C PRO A 14 9.19 6.01 -18.80
N SER A 15 9.92 6.22 -19.91
CA SER A 15 11.06 7.15 -19.97
C SER A 15 10.67 8.63 -19.85
N ASP A 16 9.41 8.96 -20.05
CA ASP A 16 8.84 10.30 -19.93
C ASP A 16 8.36 10.65 -18.51
N VAL A 17 8.42 9.69 -17.58
CA VAL A 17 8.08 9.91 -16.19
C VAL A 17 9.31 10.40 -15.42
N LYS A 18 9.20 11.58 -14.81
CA LYS A 18 10.23 12.10 -13.93
C LYS A 18 10.33 11.28 -12.67
N LEU A 19 11.52 10.75 -12.41
CA LEU A 19 11.83 9.92 -11.24
C LEU A 19 12.84 10.62 -10.35
N LEU A 20 12.51 10.68 -9.06
CA LEU A 20 13.40 11.08 -7.98
C LEU A 20 13.77 9.84 -7.17
N ASN A 21 15.02 9.38 -7.30
CA ASN A 21 15.52 8.26 -6.51
C ASN A 21 15.95 8.75 -5.11
N LYS A 22 15.02 8.75 -4.17
CA LYS A 22 15.30 9.18 -2.80
C LYS A 22 14.30 8.58 -1.79
N ASP A 23 14.68 8.54 -0.52
CA ASP A 23 13.79 8.18 0.57
C ASP A 23 12.77 9.31 0.83
N ILE A 24 11.59 8.94 1.28
CA ILE A 24 10.53 9.88 1.67
C ILE A 24 11.02 10.81 2.80
N PHE A 25 11.82 10.29 3.71
CA PHE A 25 12.37 11.07 4.84
C PHE A 25 13.43 12.10 4.41
N ASP A 26 13.97 12.00 3.20
CA ASP A 26 14.89 12.97 2.62
C ASP A 26 14.18 14.07 1.81
N LEU A 27 12.84 13.99 1.67
CA LEU A 27 12.06 15.03 1.03
C LEU A 27 11.93 16.27 1.90
N ASN A 28 11.86 17.43 1.24
CA ASN A 28 11.48 18.68 1.87
C ASN A 28 10.18 19.24 1.27
N GLU A 29 9.57 20.21 1.96
CA GLU A 29 8.28 20.79 1.56
C GLU A 29 8.34 21.46 0.19
N GLU A 30 9.49 22.06 -0.19
CA GLU A 30 9.66 22.75 -1.47
C GLU A 30 9.52 21.77 -2.66
N GLU A 31 9.95 20.52 -2.48
CA GLU A 31 9.84 19.50 -3.51
C GLU A 31 8.40 19.00 -3.73
N LEU A 32 7.49 19.33 -2.82
CA LEU A 32 6.06 19.01 -2.90
C LEU A 32 5.19 20.18 -3.37
N LYS A 33 5.77 21.39 -3.51
CA LYS A 33 5.03 22.56 -3.99
C LYS A 33 4.62 22.41 -5.45
N GLY A 34 3.44 22.89 -5.76
CA GLY A 34 2.89 22.88 -7.12
C GLY A 34 2.21 21.58 -7.55
N TYR A 35 2.20 20.57 -6.67
CA TYR A 35 1.40 19.36 -6.90
C TYR A 35 0.01 19.52 -6.27
N ASP A 36 -1.03 19.16 -7.03
CA ASP A 36 -2.41 19.14 -6.52
C ASP A 36 -2.68 17.92 -5.65
N GLN A 37 -2.04 16.79 -5.96
CA GLN A 37 -2.31 15.50 -5.34
C GLN A 37 -1.02 14.73 -5.07
N VAL A 38 -1.00 14.01 -3.95
CA VAL A 38 0.04 13.04 -3.62
C VAL A 38 -0.62 11.67 -3.42
N MET A 39 -0.07 10.65 -4.05
CA MET A 39 -0.51 9.26 -3.88
C MET A 39 0.61 8.44 -3.24
N PHE A 40 0.36 7.91 -2.06
CA PHE A 40 1.29 7.07 -1.33
C PHE A 40 1.02 5.60 -1.62
N LEU A 41 1.89 4.98 -2.41
CA LEU A 41 1.84 3.55 -2.78
C LEU A 41 2.97 2.73 -2.15
N ALA A 42 3.94 3.40 -1.50
CA ALA A 42 5.12 2.77 -0.91
C ALA A 42 4.79 1.95 0.36
N GLY A 43 5.80 1.27 0.88
CA GLY A 43 5.74 0.52 2.12
C GLY A 43 6.04 -0.98 1.97
N LEU A 44 6.10 -1.70 3.07
CA LEU A 44 6.21 -3.16 3.09
C LEU A 44 4.83 -3.77 2.87
N SER A 45 4.73 -4.79 2.03
CA SER A 45 3.47 -5.11 1.37
C SER A 45 2.82 -6.44 1.74
N ASN A 46 3.32 -7.15 2.77
CA ASN A 46 2.73 -8.41 3.25
C ASN A 46 3.19 -8.77 4.67
N ASP A 47 2.51 -9.74 5.29
CA ASP A 47 2.84 -10.20 6.64
C ASP A 47 4.24 -10.83 6.75
N PRO A 48 4.72 -11.68 5.82
CA PRO A 48 6.09 -12.18 5.90
C PRO A 48 7.17 -11.09 5.95
N MET A 49 7.01 -9.99 5.22
CA MET A 49 7.92 -8.84 5.30
C MET A 49 7.79 -8.11 6.62
N ALA A 50 6.57 -7.99 7.14
CA ALA A 50 6.30 -7.37 8.43
C ALA A 50 6.87 -8.17 9.60
N GLU A 51 6.79 -9.51 9.54
CA GLU A 51 7.39 -10.41 10.53
C GLU A 51 8.92 -10.41 10.47
N PHE A 52 9.49 -10.37 9.25
CA PHE A 52 10.95 -10.28 9.06
C PHE A 52 11.54 -8.98 9.62
N SER A 53 10.84 -7.86 9.48
CA SER A 53 11.29 -6.56 9.99
C SER A 53 10.14 -5.74 10.55
N PRO A 54 9.69 -6.03 11.79
CA PRO A 54 8.56 -5.33 12.42
C PRO A 54 8.77 -3.82 12.51
N ALA A 55 9.98 -3.38 12.88
CA ALA A 55 10.28 -1.95 12.98
C ALA A 55 10.10 -1.24 11.64
N LYS A 56 10.67 -1.77 10.55
CA LYS A 56 10.51 -1.20 9.21
C LYS A 56 9.07 -1.26 8.72
N ASN A 57 8.34 -2.30 9.10
CA ASN A 57 6.92 -2.40 8.77
C ASN A 57 6.13 -1.20 9.32
N PHE A 58 6.30 -0.86 10.60
CA PHE A 58 5.62 0.28 11.20
C PHE A 58 6.15 1.62 10.68
N ILE A 59 7.46 1.76 10.49
CA ILE A 59 8.04 2.97 9.92
C ILE A 59 7.47 3.25 8.52
N TYR A 60 7.51 2.28 7.61
CA TYR A 60 7.13 2.51 6.21
C TYR A 60 5.63 2.45 5.95
N ASN A 61 4.84 1.76 6.78
CA ASN A 61 3.40 1.66 6.58
C ASN A 61 2.57 2.61 7.44
N ALA A 62 3.10 3.10 8.56
CA ALA A 62 2.40 4.01 9.46
C ALA A 62 3.06 5.39 9.52
N SER A 63 4.34 5.47 9.90
CA SER A 63 5.01 6.75 10.10
C SER A 63 5.27 7.50 8.79
N SER A 64 5.78 6.82 7.74
CA SER A 64 6.08 7.46 6.46
C SER A 64 4.88 8.13 5.80
N PRO A 65 3.71 7.45 5.62
CA PRO A 65 2.56 8.11 5.00
C PRO A 65 2.04 9.28 5.84
N THR A 66 2.05 9.16 7.17
CA THR A 66 1.64 10.25 8.07
C THR A 66 2.58 11.45 7.94
N TYR A 67 3.89 11.22 7.94
CA TYR A 67 4.89 12.27 7.74
C TYR A 67 4.75 12.95 6.37
N LEU A 68 4.60 12.16 5.30
CA LEU A 68 4.42 12.70 3.95
C LEU A 68 3.12 13.49 3.82
N ALA A 69 2.02 13.02 4.43
CA ALA A 69 0.75 13.74 4.44
C ALA A 69 0.88 15.09 5.15
N TYR A 70 1.59 15.14 6.28
CA TYR A 70 1.88 16.38 6.99
C TYR A 70 2.65 17.36 6.10
N MET A 71 3.72 16.91 5.45
CA MET A 71 4.53 17.76 4.56
C MET A 71 3.75 18.20 3.33
N ALA A 72 2.99 17.31 2.70
CA ALA A 72 2.14 17.61 1.54
C ALA A 72 1.11 18.70 1.87
N LYS A 73 0.45 18.59 3.02
CA LYS A 73 -0.48 19.60 3.51
C LYS A 73 0.19 20.96 3.66
N ARG A 74 1.37 21.02 4.28
CA ARG A 74 2.15 22.26 4.46
C ARG A 74 2.62 22.86 3.13
N ALA A 75 2.95 22.02 2.15
CA ALA A 75 3.33 22.44 0.80
C ALA A 75 2.14 22.98 -0.04
N GLY A 76 0.91 22.87 0.46
CA GLY A 76 -0.29 23.35 -0.20
C GLY A 76 -0.95 22.35 -1.14
N VAL A 77 -0.55 21.07 -1.09
CA VAL A 77 -1.24 19.95 -1.75
C VAL A 77 -2.70 19.90 -1.26
N LYS A 78 -3.63 19.57 -2.16
CA LYS A 78 -5.08 19.57 -1.86
C LYS A 78 -5.62 18.18 -1.55
N LYS A 79 -4.97 17.13 -2.04
CA LYS A 79 -5.46 15.77 -1.89
C LYS A 79 -4.31 14.80 -1.61
N PHE A 80 -4.52 13.96 -0.60
CA PHE A 80 -3.64 12.85 -0.27
C PHE A 80 -4.37 11.53 -0.41
N ILE A 81 -3.80 10.59 -1.15
CA ILE A 81 -4.36 9.27 -1.39
C ILE A 81 -3.42 8.23 -0.77
N TYR A 82 -3.93 7.47 0.18
CA TYR A 82 -3.18 6.41 0.84
C TYR A 82 -3.62 5.04 0.37
N ALA A 83 -2.68 4.27 -0.14
CA ALA A 83 -2.89 2.88 -0.48
C ALA A 83 -2.86 2.01 0.79
N SER A 84 -3.99 1.91 1.45
CA SER A 84 -4.22 0.97 2.53
C SER A 84 -4.48 -0.46 2.00
N SER A 85 -5.01 -1.34 2.80
CA SER A 85 -5.23 -2.75 2.48
C SER A 85 -6.46 -3.28 3.18
N CYS A 86 -7.18 -4.20 2.56
CA CYS A 86 -8.21 -5.00 3.21
C CYS A 86 -7.69 -5.83 4.40
N SER A 87 -6.37 -5.98 4.54
CA SER A 87 -5.74 -6.64 5.69
C SER A 87 -6.04 -5.94 7.03
N VAL A 88 -6.52 -4.70 7.01
CA VAL A 88 -6.98 -3.98 8.22
C VAL A 88 -8.17 -4.67 8.90
N TYR A 89 -8.96 -5.44 8.15
CA TYR A 89 -10.08 -6.23 8.68
C TYR A 89 -9.67 -7.59 9.27
N GLY A 90 -8.40 -7.99 9.13
CA GLY A 90 -7.97 -9.36 9.40
C GLY A 90 -8.38 -10.32 8.28
N TYR A 91 -8.88 -11.49 8.63
CA TYR A 91 -9.50 -12.40 7.67
C TYR A 91 -10.93 -12.74 8.09
N THR A 92 -11.76 -13.01 7.10
CA THR A 92 -13.17 -13.29 7.30
C THR A 92 -13.54 -14.66 6.72
N VAL A 93 -14.55 -15.29 7.30
CA VAL A 93 -15.14 -16.53 6.81
C VAL A 93 -16.64 -16.29 6.64
N ASN A 94 -17.13 -16.42 5.41
CA ASN A 94 -18.56 -16.25 5.05
C ASN A 94 -19.14 -14.85 5.37
N GLU A 95 -18.30 -13.82 5.41
CA GLU A 95 -18.73 -12.44 5.65
C GLU A 95 -18.13 -11.49 4.62
N LEU A 96 -18.93 -10.54 4.15
CA LEU A 96 -18.48 -9.43 3.32
C LEU A 96 -18.37 -8.18 4.20
N TYR A 97 -17.21 -7.53 4.13
CA TYR A 97 -16.95 -6.28 4.84
C TYR A 97 -16.87 -5.12 3.86
N ASP A 98 -17.47 -4.01 4.25
CA ASP A 98 -17.34 -2.71 3.61
C ASP A 98 -16.52 -1.75 4.47
N GLU A 99 -16.45 -0.48 4.08
CA GLU A 99 -15.69 0.53 4.79
C GLU A 99 -16.23 0.87 6.20
N THR A 100 -17.46 0.49 6.51
CA THR A 100 -18.09 0.71 7.83
C THR A 100 -17.78 -0.42 8.82
N ALA A 101 -17.30 -1.56 8.33
CA ALA A 101 -16.96 -2.69 9.17
C ALA A 101 -15.76 -2.37 10.09
N PRO A 102 -15.74 -2.96 11.32
CA PRO A 102 -14.63 -2.77 12.25
C PRO A 102 -13.29 -3.23 11.64
N ALA A 103 -12.28 -2.37 11.69
CA ALA A 103 -10.90 -2.72 11.34
C ALA A 103 -10.18 -3.25 12.58
N VAL A 104 -9.97 -4.56 12.66
CA VAL A 104 -9.52 -5.27 13.87
C VAL A 104 -8.41 -6.28 13.58
N SER A 105 -7.54 -5.99 12.62
CA SER A 105 -6.43 -6.87 12.29
C SER A 105 -5.56 -7.19 13.50
N SER A 106 -5.21 -8.46 13.66
CA SER A 106 -4.23 -8.95 14.64
C SER A 106 -2.85 -9.21 14.02
N TYR A 107 -2.69 -9.00 12.72
CA TYR A 107 -1.44 -9.23 11.99
C TYR A 107 -0.65 -7.94 11.85
N PRO A 108 0.68 -7.96 12.02
CA PRO A 108 1.52 -6.75 12.02
C PRO A 108 1.36 -5.86 10.79
N TYR A 109 1.22 -6.46 9.60
CA TYR A 109 0.99 -5.70 8.39
C TYR A 109 -0.34 -4.94 8.41
N GLY A 110 -1.44 -5.62 8.73
CA GLY A 110 -2.77 -5.00 8.82
C GLY A 110 -2.83 -3.92 9.91
N ILE A 111 -2.22 -4.16 11.06
CA ILE A 111 -2.11 -3.17 12.15
C ILE A 111 -1.37 -1.92 11.68
N SER A 112 -0.21 -2.09 11.01
CA SER A 112 0.58 -0.96 10.52
C SER A 112 -0.15 -0.14 9.46
N LYS A 113 -0.93 -0.81 8.58
CA LYS A 113 -1.77 -0.13 7.58
C LYS A 113 -2.90 0.67 8.24
N LEU A 114 -3.55 0.11 9.26
CA LEU A 114 -4.59 0.81 10.01
C LEU A 114 -4.04 2.05 10.74
N GLN A 115 -2.89 1.93 11.40
CA GLN A 115 -2.22 3.08 12.02
C GLN A 115 -1.86 4.17 10.99
N GLY A 116 -1.45 3.76 9.78
CA GLY A 116 -1.22 4.68 8.66
C GLY A 116 -2.51 5.40 8.25
N GLU A 117 -3.65 4.69 8.16
CA GLU A 117 -4.97 5.31 7.90
C GLU A 117 -5.30 6.38 8.94
N GLU A 118 -5.22 6.03 10.23
CA GLU A 118 -5.51 6.95 11.33
C GLU A 118 -4.61 8.19 11.27
N GLY A 119 -3.32 7.99 11.01
CA GLY A 119 -2.35 9.09 10.90
C GLY A 119 -2.66 10.03 9.74
N VAL A 120 -2.94 9.52 8.55
CA VAL A 120 -3.22 10.38 7.38
C VAL A 120 -4.60 11.01 7.46
N LEU A 121 -5.62 10.29 7.94
CA LEU A 121 -6.98 10.82 8.11
C LEU A 121 -7.02 11.95 9.15
N GLY A 122 -6.20 11.85 10.20
CA GLY A 122 -6.05 12.91 11.19
C GLY A 122 -5.51 14.25 10.62
N MET A 123 -4.93 14.22 9.41
CA MET A 123 -4.47 15.45 8.72
C MET A 123 -5.57 16.14 7.91
N ALA A 124 -6.70 15.45 7.65
CA ALA A 124 -7.76 15.99 6.80
C ALA A 124 -8.42 17.25 7.41
N ASP A 125 -8.70 18.22 6.55
CA ASP A 125 -9.49 19.39 6.89
C ASP A 125 -10.22 19.95 5.64
N LYS A 126 -10.77 21.16 5.72
CA LYS A 126 -11.50 21.80 4.62
C LYS A 126 -10.66 22.06 3.36
N ASP A 127 -9.33 22.18 3.51
CA ASP A 127 -8.39 22.53 2.44
C ASP A 127 -7.53 21.35 2.01
N PHE A 128 -7.53 20.23 2.77
CA PHE A 128 -6.73 19.03 2.54
C PHE A 128 -7.58 17.76 2.65
N SER A 129 -7.94 17.19 1.52
CA SER A 129 -8.74 15.97 1.44
C SER A 129 -7.85 14.73 1.54
N VAL A 130 -8.24 13.75 2.33
CA VAL A 130 -7.54 12.46 2.47
C VAL A 130 -8.46 11.31 2.10
N ILE A 131 -7.97 10.37 1.29
CA ILE A 131 -8.68 9.16 0.88
C ILE A 131 -7.79 7.95 1.18
N CYS A 132 -8.34 6.96 1.88
CA CYS A 132 -7.68 5.68 2.14
C CYS A 132 -8.35 4.56 1.33
N PHE A 133 -7.60 3.89 0.44
CA PHE A 133 -8.11 2.75 -0.31
C PHE A 133 -7.72 1.44 0.36
N ARG A 134 -8.67 0.72 0.94
CA ARG A 134 -8.51 -0.62 1.51
C ARG A 134 -8.56 -1.67 0.39
N LYS A 135 -7.48 -1.72 -0.41
CA LYS A 135 -7.40 -2.58 -1.60
C LYS A 135 -7.37 -4.05 -1.25
N GLY A 136 -8.02 -4.86 -2.07
CA GLY A 136 -7.81 -6.30 -2.13
C GLY A 136 -6.46 -6.67 -2.75
N THR A 137 -6.24 -7.97 -2.97
CA THR A 137 -5.07 -8.46 -3.70
C THR A 137 -5.19 -8.06 -5.16
N VAL A 138 -4.26 -7.22 -5.63
CA VAL A 138 -4.19 -6.83 -7.05
C VAL A 138 -3.38 -7.88 -7.80
N SER A 139 -3.95 -8.44 -8.87
CA SER A 139 -3.32 -9.44 -9.74
C SER A 139 -3.20 -8.91 -11.18
N GLY A 140 -2.52 -9.66 -12.03
CA GLY A 140 -2.33 -9.33 -13.43
C GLY A 140 -0.87 -9.11 -13.79
N TYR A 141 -0.63 -8.80 -15.07
CA TYR A 141 0.72 -8.60 -15.59
C TYR A 141 1.35 -7.32 -15.04
N SER A 142 2.62 -7.43 -14.71
CA SER A 142 3.48 -6.29 -14.35
C SER A 142 4.92 -6.61 -14.73
N PRO A 143 5.73 -5.64 -15.16
CA PRO A 143 7.18 -5.83 -15.41
C PRO A 143 7.91 -6.40 -14.19
N ARG A 144 7.47 -6.05 -12.99
CA ARG A 144 7.91 -6.60 -11.71
C ARG A 144 6.76 -7.40 -11.07
N MET A 145 6.43 -8.55 -11.68
CA MET A 145 5.34 -9.38 -11.21
C MET A 145 5.66 -10.01 -9.84
N ARG A 146 4.76 -9.87 -8.91
CA ARG A 146 4.83 -10.52 -7.59
C ARG A 146 4.29 -11.96 -7.68
N LEU A 147 5.20 -12.93 -7.72
CA LEU A 147 4.86 -14.34 -7.80
C LEU A 147 4.58 -14.99 -6.43
N ASP A 148 4.55 -14.20 -5.37
CA ASP A 148 4.15 -14.56 -4.00
C ASP A 148 2.66 -14.29 -3.70
N LEU A 149 1.96 -13.55 -4.57
CA LEU A 149 0.54 -13.28 -4.43
C LEU A 149 -0.31 -14.47 -4.91
N ILE A 150 -1.43 -14.71 -4.24
CA ILE A 150 -2.23 -15.93 -4.37
C ILE A 150 -2.55 -16.30 -5.83
N VAL A 151 -3.13 -15.39 -6.61
CA VAL A 151 -3.49 -15.68 -8.01
C VAL A 151 -2.26 -15.92 -8.88
N ASN A 152 -1.25 -15.05 -8.74
CA ASN A 152 -0.02 -15.16 -9.52
C ASN A 152 0.77 -16.44 -9.18
N THR A 153 0.79 -16.86 -7.90
CA THR A 153 1.42 -18.12 -7.47
C THR A 153 0.67 -19.31 -8.03
N MET A 154 -0.66 -19.33 -7.92
CA MET A 154 -1.50 -20.41 -8.46
C MET A 154 -1.31 -20.55 -9.97
N PHE A 155 -1.31 -19.44 -10.71
CA PHE A 155 -1.07 -19.44 -12.14
C PHE A 155 0.33 -19.99 -12.47
N LYS A 156 1.36 -19.51 -11.77
CA LYS A 156 2.73 -20.00 -11.95
C LYS A 156 2.83 -21.50 -11.74
N THR A 157 2.30 -22.04 -10.63
CA THR A 157 2.39 -23.47 -10.31
C THR A 157 1.56 -24.31 -11.26
N ALA A 158 0.40 -23.84 -11.70
CA ALA A 158 -0.40 -24.51 -12.73
C ALA A 158 0.38 -24.66 -14.04
N VAL A 159 1.05 -23.59 -14.50
CA VAL A 159 1.80 -23.63 -15.77
C VAL A 159 3.09 -24.43 -15.65
N GLN A 160 3.81 -24.35 -14.53
CA GLN A 160 5.12 -25.01 -14.37
C GLN A 160 5.03 -26.45 -13.93
N ALA A 161 4.07 -26.81 -13.10
CA ALA A 161 3.98 -28.13 -12.46
C ALA A 161 2.65 -28.85 -12.73
N GLY A 162 1.70 -28.24 -13.44
CA GLY A 162 0.37 -28.81 -13.67
C GLY A 162 -0.48 -28.94 -12.41
N VAL A 163 -0.12 -28.23 -11.33
CA VAL A 163 -0.76 -28.35 -10.01
C VAL A 163 -1.10 -26.97 -9.45
N ILE A 164 -2.29 -26.87 -8.85
CA ILE A 164 -2.69 -25.72 -8.03
C ILE A 164 -2.88 -26.20 -6.60
N THR A 165 -2.13 -25.62 -5.67
CA THR A 165 -2.30 -25.88 -4.23
C THR A 165 -3.16 -24.79 -3.62
N VAL A 166 -4.23 -25.20 -2.95
CA VAL A 166 -5.14 -24.29 -2.23
C VAL A 166 -5.02 -24.55 -0.73
N ASN A 167 -4.56 -23.57 0.01
CA ASN A 167 -4.53 -23.58 1.47
C ASN A 167 -5.75 -22.85 2.00
N ASN A 168 -6.45 -23.43 3.00
CA ASN A 168 -7.62 -22.83 3.63
C ASN A 168 -8.70 -22.38 2.63
N PRO A 169 -9.33 -23.31 1.89
CA PRO A 169 -10.25 -22.96 0.80
C PRO A 169 -11.53 -22.25 1.26
N SER A 170 -11.82 -22.24 2.56
CA SER A 170 -12.95 -21.53 3.15
C SER A 170 -12.71 -20.04 3.40
N ILE A 171 -11.47 -19.58 3.30
CA ILE A 171 -11.14 -18.16 3.51
C ILE A 171 -11.47 -17.37 2.24
N TRP A 172 -12.31 -16.36 2.40
CA TRP A 172 -12.63 -15.42 1.32
C TRP A 172 -11.55 -14.35 1.22
N ARG A 173 -11.19 -13.99 -0.02
CA ARG A 173 -10.22 -12.93 -0.29
C ARG A 173 -10.70 -12.03 -1.39
N PRO A 174 -10.67 -10.71 -1.21
CA PRO A 174 -10.95 -9.77 -2.29
C PRO A 174 -9.79 -9.78 -3.28
N ILE A 175 -10.12 -9.96 -4.56
CA ILE A 175 -9.15 -10.00 -5.67
C ILE A 175 -9.56 -8.96 -6.69
N LEU A 176 -8.59 -8.18 -7.16
CA LEU A 176 -8.72 -7.17 -8.20
C LEU A 176 -7.81 -7.53 -9.38
N SER A 177 -8.24 -7.22 -10.58
CA SER A 177 -7.49 -7.44 -11.83
C SER A 177 -7.43 -6.15 -12.66
#